data_04c2b30a498326dcd59d3f09d057bc44
#
_entry.id   04c2b30a498326dcd59d3f09d057bc44
#
_cell.length_a   1.000
_cell.length_b   1.000
_cell.length_c   1.000
_cell.angle_alpha   90.00
_cell.angle_beta   90.00
_cell.angle_gamma   90.00
#
_symmetry.space_group_name_H-M   'P 1'
#
loop_
_entity.id
_entity.type
_entity.pdbx_description
1 polymer ?
#
loop_
_entity_poly.entity_id
_entity_poly.type
_entity_poly.pdbx_seq_one_letter_code
_entity_poly.pdbx_strand_id
1 'polypeptide(L)'
;MSRNIVLIIFAHPLFEKSHAHKALISHIPKSEYITIRDLYELYPEFNIDVKIEQEALEQNDIIILQHPMYWYSCPPILKQWIDLVLEYNWAYGSKGNALQGKFLFQTITTGGNKENYNSKGKDRFTIYELLEPFNQTAQVCKMIYLPPYVIHGTHKMAEKDYENAAIDFNALLTFLIHNELPVKGILDQTYLNDWFQSQKQS
;
A
#
# COMPACT_ATOMS: atom_id res chain seq x y z
N MET A 1 -22.63 11.30 -3.69
CA MET A 1 -21.86 10.05 -3.55
C MET A 1 -21.02 10.15 -2.29
N SER A 2 -20.98 9.14 -1.44
CA SER A 2 -20.04 9.11 -0.32
C SER A 2 -18.62 9.06 -0.88
N ARG A 3 -17.69 9.73 -0.21
CA ARG A 3 -16.27 9.69 -0.56
C ARG A 3 -15.61 8.56 0.22
N ASN A 4 -14.67 7.86 -0.40
CA ASN A 4 -13.87 6.90 0.33
C ASN A 4 -12.86 7.61 1.23
N ILE A 5 -12.61 7.03 2.39
CA ILE A 5 -11.58 7.50 3.34
C ILE A 5 -10.38 6.55 3.23
N VAL A 6 -9.20 7.14 3.09
CA VAL A 6 -7.94 6.41 2.81
C VAL A 6 -7.01 6.48 4.02
N LEU A 7 -6.56 5.32 4.46
CA LEU A 7 -5.52 5.17 5.47
C LEU A 7 -4.22 4.69 4.82
N ILE A 8 -3.16 5.44 4.99
CA ILE A 8 -1.82 5.06 4.55
C ILE A 8 -1.01 4.64 5.79
N ILE A 9 -0.72 3.35 5.90
CA ILE A 9 0.23 2.80 6.87
C ILE A 9 1.61 2.87 6.23
N PHE A 10 2.37 3.87 6.62
CA PHE A 10 3.69 4.12 6.07
C PHE A 10 4.78 3.50 6.96
N ALA A 11 5.72 2.80 6.35
CA ALA A 11 6.84 2.19 7.06
C ALA A 11 8.13 2.26 6.25
N HIS A 12 9.04 3.16 6.60
CA HIS A 12 10.36 3.26 5.97
C HIS A 12 11.47 3.48 7.01
N PRO A 13 12.33 2.48 7.29
CA PRO A 13 13.32 2.54 8.38
C PRO A 13 14.42 3.60 8.18
N LEU A 14 14.61 4.07 6.94
CA LEU A 14 15.60 5.10 6.58
C LEU A 14 14.94 6.15 5.68
N PHE A 15 13.79 6.67 6.11
CA PHE A 15 12.98 7.62 5.32
C PHE A 15 13.80 8.81 4.82
N GLU A 16 14.68 9.37 5.68
CA GLU A 16 15.55 10.50 5.36
C GLU A 16 16.48 10.27 4.15
N LYS A 17 16.75 9.00 3.82
CA LYS A 17 17.59 8.63 2.67
C LYS A 17 16.78 8.21 1.44
N SER A 18 15.46 8.17 1.54
CA SER A 18 14.59 7.70 0.46
C SER A 18 14.10 8.85 -0.42
N HIS A 19 14.66 9.02 -1.60
CA HIS A 19 14.17 9.99 -2.58
C HIS A 19 12.74 9.66 -3.03
N ALA A 20 12.46 8.41 -3.36
CA ALA A 20 11.16 7.98 -3.86
C ALA A 20 10.04 8.19 -2.82
N HIS A 21 10.21 7.70 -1.57
CA HIS A 21 9.17 7.87 -0.57
C HIS A 21 9.02 9.33 -0.10
N LYS A 22 10.10 10.12 -0.07
CA LYS A 22 10.02 11.57 0.18
C LYS A 22 9.16 12.27 -0.87
N ALA A 23 9.39 11.98 -2.14
CA ALA A 23 8.58 12.53 -3.22
C ALA A 23 7.11 12.11 -3.08
N LEU A 24 6.83 10.82 -2.88
CA LEU A 24 5.47 10.32 -2.68
C LEU A 24 4.77 11.02 -1.52
N ILE A 25 5.35 11.02 -0.32
CA ILE A 25 4.73 11.60 0.87
C ILE A 25 4.51 13.11 0.72
N SER A 26 5.49 13.84 0.14
CA SER A 26 5.37 15.29 -0.04
C SER A 26 4.27 15.72 -1.01
N HIS A 27 3.85 14.84 -1.92
CA HIS A 27 2.80 15.09 -2.91
C HIS A 27 1.43 14.55 -2.48
N ILE A 28 1.30 13.86 -1.35
CA ILE A 28 -0.01 13.43 -0.86
C ILE A 28 -0.85 14.68 -0.56
N PRO A 29 -2.08 14.77 -1.12
CA PRO A 29 -2.91 15.94 -0.93
C PRO A 29 -3.30 16.08 0.54
N LYS A 30 -3.23 17.30 1.06
CA LYS A 30 -3.80 17.61 2.38
C LYS A 30 -5.32 17.55 2.28
N SER A 31 -5.90 16.49 2.83
CA SER A 31 -7.33 16.20 2.73
C SER A 31 -7.81 15.55 4.03
N GLU A 32 -9.02 15.88 4.44
CA GLU A 32 -9.71 15.19 5.55
C GLU A 32 -10.03 13.71 5.24
N TYR A 33 -9.91 13.31 3.96
CA TYR A 33 -10.15 11.94 3.49
C TYR A 33 -8.88 11.09 3.43
N ILE A 34 -7.72 11.61 3.84
CA ILE A 34 -6.45 10.86 3.87
C ILE A 34 -5.81 10.98 5.24
N THR A 35 -5.56 9.85 5.86
CA THR A 35 -4.77 9.76 7.09
C THR A 35 -3.48 9.01 6.80
N ILE A 36 -2.34 9.55 7.23
CA ILE A 36 -1.03 8.90 7.14
C ILE A 36 -0.59 8.53 8.55
N ARG A 37 -0.19 7.28 8.73
CA ARG A 37 0.40 6.78 9.97
C ARG A 37 1.81 6.29 9.68
N ASP A 38 2.80 7.11 10.03
CA ASP A 38 4.21 6.72 9.95
C ASP A 38 4.56 5.85 11.16
N LEU A 39 4.70 4.55 10.93
CA LEU A 39 4.91 3.60 12.01
C LEU A 39 6.25 3.81 12.74
N TYR A 40 7.29 4.28 12.03
CA TYR A 40 8.59 4.53 12.67
C TYR A 40 8.60 5.79 13.51
N GLU A 41 7.79 6.81 13.16
CA GLU A 41 7.62 8.01 13.99
C GLU A 41 6.68 7.75 15.17
N LEU A 42 5.57 7.03 14.93
CA LEU A 42 4.59 6.75 15.98
C LEU A 42 5.11 5.75 17.02
N TYR A 43 5.90 4.78 16.58
CA TYR A 43 6.35 3.66 17.41
C TYR A 43 7.86 3.42 17.32
N PRO A 44 8.70 4.40 17.71
CA PRO A 44 10.16 4.26 17.58
C PRO A 44 10.72 3.08 18.40
N GLU A 45 10.06 2.69 19.47
CA GLU A 45 10.39 1.54 20.31
C GLU A 45 9.61 0.27 19.94
N PHE A 46 8.91 0.27 18.80
CA PHE A 46 8.08 -0.84 18.34
C PHE A 46 6.91 -1.21 19.26
N ASN A 47 6.56 -0.37 20.22
CA ASN A 47 5.42 -0.57 21.12
C ASN A 47 4.12 -0.09 20.47
N ILE A 48 3.58 -0.88 19.53
CA ILE A 48 2.40 -0.53 18.75
C ILE A 48 1.15 -0.52 19.64
N ASP A 49 0.42 0.60 19.63
CA ASP A 49 -0.89 0.68 20.29
C ASP A 49 -1.96 0.06 19.39
N VAL A 50 -2.30 -1.17 19.69
CA VAL A 50 -3.24 -1.97 18.90
C VAL A 50 -4.61 -1.30 18.78
N LYS A 51 -5.13 -0.69 19.85
CA LYS A 51 -6.45 -0.06 19.83
C LYS A 51 -6.50 1.15 18.92
N ILE A 52 -5.50 2.02 18.99
CA ILE A 52 -5.40 3.19 18.12
C ILE A 52 -5.31 2.77 16.66
N GLU A 53 -4.55 1.73 16.35
CA GLU A 53 -4.42 1.22 14.98
C GLU A 53 -5.71 0.57 14.48
N GLN A 54 -6.40 -0.18 15.34
CA GLN A 54 -7.71 -0.77 15.01
C GLN A 54 -8.77 0.30 14.77
N GLU A 55 -8.84 1.33 15.61
CA GLU A 55 -9.76 2.47 15.41
C GLU A 55 -9.47 3.19 14.08
N ALA A 56 -8.19 3.39 13.75
CA ALA A 56 -7.80 3.96 12.45
C ALA A 56 -8.24 3.08 11.28
N LEU A 57 -8.09 1.76 11.39
CA LEU A 57 -8.54 0.82 10.37
C LEU A 57 -10.08 0.82 10.20
N GLU A 58 -10.83 0.88 11.31
CA GLU A 58 -12.30 0.88 11.26
C GLU A 58 -12.87 2.12 10.56
N GLN A 59 -12.25 3.27 10.74
CA GLN A 59 -12.69 4.56 10.19
C GLN A 59 -12.40 4.74 8.70
N ASN A 60 -11.65 3.85 8.06
CA ASN A 60 -11.20 4.01 6.68
C ASN A 60 -11.71 2.89 5.78
N ASP A 61 -11.97 3.21 4.51
CA ASP A 61 -12.50 2.29 3.50
C ASP A 61 -11.37 1.61 2.71
N ILE A 62 -10.29 2.34 2.48
CA ILE A 62 -9.13 1.91 1.70
C ILE A 62 -7.88 1.97 2.56
N ILE A 63 -7.20 0.85 2.71
CA ILE A 63 -5.95 0.74 3.45
C ILE A 63 -4.80 0.55 2.46
N ILE A 64 -3.77 1.39 2.58
CA ILE A 64 -2.57 1.34 1.76
C ILE A 64 -1.37 1.02 2.65
N LEU A 65 -0.70 -0.10 2.40
CA LEU A 65 0.59 -0.38 3.04
C LEU A 65 1.69 0.22 2.16
N GLN A 66 2.27 1.35 2.58
CA GLN A 66 3.29 2.05 1.82
C GLN A 66 4.68 1.80 2.41
N HIS A 67 5.54 1.11 1.65
CA HIS A 67 6.85 0.71 2.14
C HIS A 67 7.84 0.36 1.01
N PRO A 68 9.17 0.35 1.28
CA PRO A 68 10.14 -0.24 0.36
C PRO A 68 10.04 -1.77 0.39
N MET A 69 10.27 -2.42 -0.75
CA MET A 69 10.42 -3.88 -0.77
C MET A 69 11.81 -4.25 -0.24
N TYR A 70 11.87 -4.62 1.02
CA TYR A 70 13.11 -5.09 1.66
C TYR A 70 13.12 -6.61 1.73
N TRP A 71 14.16 -7.18 1.12
CA TRP A 71 14.33 -8.64 1.09
C TRP A 71 13.05 -9.37 0.66
N TYR A 72 12.46 -8.88 -0.45
CA TYR A 72 11.24 -9.45 -1.06
C TYR A 72 9.99 -9.42 -0.17
N SER A 73 10.01 -8.58 0.87
CA SER A 73 8.93 -8.43 1.85
C SER A 73 8.80 -6.96 2.27
N CYS A 74 8.45 -6.70 3.52
CA CYS A 74 8.26 -5.39 4.10
C CYS A 74 9.25 -5.09 5.24
N PRO A 75 9.38 -3.84 5.69
CA PRO A 75 10.11 -3.48 6.90
C PRO A 75 9.57 -4.17 8.15
N PRO A 76 10.43 -4.49 9.15
CA PRO A 76 10.04 -5.30 10.31
C PRO A 76 8.89 -4.72 11.13
N ILE A 77 8.83 -3.39 11.30
CA ILE A 77 7.75 -2.75 12.04
C ILE A 77 6.38 -2.97 11.38
N LEU A 78 6.32 -3.01 10.05
CA LEU A 78 5.08 -3.29 9.33
C LEU A 78 4.63 -4.73 9.54
N LYS A 79 5.57 -5.68 9.55
CA LYS A 79 5.24 -7.08 9.87
C LYS A 79 4.73 -7.23 11.29
N GLN A 80 5.40 -6.58 12.26
CA GLN A 80 4.96 -6.56 13.65
C GLN A 80 3.58 -5.89 13.80
N TRP A 81 3.33 -4.80 13.08
CA TRP A 81 2.03 -4.14 13.05
C TRP A 81 0.93 -5.11 12.59
N ILE A 82 1.16 -5.82 11.48
CA ILE A 82 0.22 -6.84 10.98
C ILE A 82 -0.05 -7.91 12.04
N ASP A 83 1.01 -8.43 12.68
CA ASP A 83 0.90 -9.52 13.65
C ASP A 83 0.15 -9.13 14.93
N LEU A 84 0.28 -7.87 15.36
CA LEU A 84 -0.32 -7.39 16.60
C LEU A 84 -1.73 -6.83 16.38
N VAL A 85 -1.93 -6.04 15.31
CA VAL A 85 -3.18 -5.29 15.10
C VAL A 85 -4.30 -6.17 14.55
N LEU A 86 -3.96 -7.14 13.70
CA LEU A 86 -4.96 -8.03 13.10
C LEU A 86 -5.30 -9.20 14.05
N GLU A 87 -6.00 -8.90 15.13
CA GLU A 87 -6.32 -9.86 16.18
C GLU A 87 -7.43 -10.84 15.78
N TYR A 88 -7.36 -12.03 16.36
CA TYR A 88 -8.42 -13.03 16.26
C TYR A 88 -9.74 -12.54 16.87
N ASN A 89 -10.86 -12.82 16.21
CA ASN A 89 -12.22 -12.34 16.52
C ASN A 89 -12.46 -10.83 16.36
N TRP A 90 -11.45 -10.07 15.93
CA TRP A 90 -11.61 -8.70 15.48
C TRP A 90 -11.40 -8.60 13.95
N ALA A 91 -10.20 -8.90 13.45
CA ALA A 91 -9.89 -8.88 12.03
C ALA A 91 -10.36 -10.17 11.32
N TYR A 92 -10.18 -11.32 11.95
CA TYR A 92 -10.44 -12.64 11.36
C TYR A 92 -11.06 -13.62 12.37
N GLY A 93 -11.34 -14.85 11.89
CA GLY A 93 -12.04 -15.86 12.68
C GLY A 93 -13.56 -15.75 12.58
N SER A 94 -14.28 -16.50 13.41
CA SER A 94 -15.73 -16.64 13.30
C SER A 94 -16.50 -15.33 13.59
N LYS A 95 -15.96 -14.46 14.43
CA LYS A 95 -16.54 -13.17 14.82
C LYS A 95 -15.83 -11.97 14.20
N GLY A 96 -14.63 -12.15 13.63
CA GLY A 96 -13.81 -11.09 13.08
C GLY A 96 -14.36 -10.58 11.74
N ASN A 97 -14.94 -9.37 11.75
CA ASN A 97 -15.55 -8.74 10.60
C ASN A 97 -15.19 -7.24 10.48
N ALA A 98 -14.32 -6.72 11.35
CA ALA A 98 -14.02 -5.29 11.40
C ALA A 98 -13.48 -4.73 10.07
N LEU A 99 -12.80 -5.58 9.29
CA LEU A 99 -12.18 -5.20 8.01
C LEU A 99 -12.96 -5.71 6.79
N GLN A 100 -14.10 -6.35 6.99
CA GLN A 100 -14.84 -6.97 5.91
C GLN A 100 -15.27 -5.95 4.83
N GLY A 101 -14.91 -6.24 3.58
CA GLY A 101 -15.25 -5.43 2.42
C GLY A 101 -14.38 -4.20 2.20
N LYS A 102 -13.47 -3.87 3.13
CA LYS A 102 -12.48 -2.80 2.93
C LYS A 102 -11.45 -3.19 1.87
N PHE A 103 -10.92 -2.19 1.17
CA PHE A 103 -9.86 -2.41 0.19
C PHE A 103 -8.49 -2.38 0.84
N LEU A 104 -7.61 -3.27 0.39
CA LEU A 104 -6.19 -3.28 0.76
C LEU A 104 -5.33 -3.35 -0.49
N PHE A 105 -4.32 -2.51 -0.59
CA PHE A 105 -3.22 -2.67 -1.54
C PHE A 105 -1.91 -2.15 -0.98
N GLN A 106 -0.84 -2.45 -1.69
CA GLN A 106 0.48 -1.97 -1.31
C GLN A 106 0.98 -0.94 -2.30
N THR A 107 1.58 0.14 -1.78
CA THR A 107 2.41 1.07 -2.56
C THR A 107 3.85 0.79 -2.22
N ILE A 108 4.57 0.16 -3.14
CA ILE A 108 5.94 -0.30 -2.89
C ILE A 108 6.96 0.31 -3.84
N THR A 109 8.16 0.47 -3.34
CA THR A 109 9.32 0.83 -4.15
C THR A 109 10.29 -0.35 -4.25
N THR A 110 10.88 -0.55 -5.42
CA THR A 110 11.89 -1.58 -5.64
C THR A 110 13.18 -0.98 -6.21
N GLY A 111 14.34 -1.45 -5.74
CA GLY A 111 15.63 -1.07 -6.32
C GLY A 111 15.85 -1.70 -7.71
N GLY A 112 15.28 -2.88 -7.96
CA GLY A 112 15.31 -3.58 -9.24
C GLY A 112 14.31 -3.02 -10.25
N ASN A 113 14.63 -3.12 -11.54
CA ASN A 113 13.73 -2.74 -12.63
C ASN A 113 12.57 -3.75 -12.76
N LYS A 114 11.48 -3.37 -13.45
CA LYS A 114 10.28 -4.19 -13.67
C LYS A 114 10.61 -5.56 -14.27
N GLU A 115 11.57 -5.60 -15.19
CA GLU A 115 12.01 -6.80 -15.92
C GLU A 115 12.70 -7.84 -15.03
N ASN A 116 13.15 -7.46 -13.83
CA ASN A 116 13.74 -8.42 -12.88
C ASN A 116 12.69 -9.33 -12.26
N TYR A 117 11.44 -8.84 -12.11
CA TYR A 117 10.37 -9.51 -11.36
C TYR A 117 9.46 -10.32 -12.28
N ASN A 118 9.98 -11.42 -12.81
CA ASN A 118 9.23 -12.41 -13.57
C ASN A 118 9.96 -13.76 -13.56
N SER A 119 9.31 -14.83 -14.02
CA SER A 119 9.87 -16.21 -13.98
C SER A 119 11.17 -16.39 -14.77
N LYS A 120 11.48 -15.51 -15.72
CA LYS A 120 12.73 -15.51 -16.52
C LYS A 120 13.68 -14.39 -16.09
N GLY A 121 13.26 -13.50 -15.19
CA GLY A 121 14.04 -12.39 -14.68
C GLY A 121 15.05 -12.83 -13.62
N LYS A 122 15.85 -11.87 -13.15
CA LYS A 122 16.89 -12.11 -12.15
C LYS A 122 16.32 -12.65 -10.84
N ASP A 123 15.15 -12.13 -10.43
CA ASP A 123 14.55 -12.46 -9.14
C ASP A 123 13.62 -13.68 -9.21
N ARG A 124 13.36 -14.24 -10.41
CA ARG A 124 12.58 -15.46 -10.69
C ARG A 124 11.13 -15.46 -10.25
N PHE A 125 10.69 -14.47 -9.47
CA PHE A 125 9.34 -14.31 -8.99
C PHE A 125 8.76 -12.98 -9.47
N THR A 126 7.48 -12.97 -9.74
CA THR A 126 6.73 -11.74 -9.98
C THR A 126 6.53 -10.98 -8.65
N ILE A 127 6.28 -9.69 -8.73
CA ILE A 127 5.88 -8.91 -7.54
C ILE A 127 4.64 -9.52 -6.89
N TYR A 128 3.68 -9.99 -7.69
CA TYR A 128 2.46 -10.60 -7.18
C TYR A 128 2.74 -11.83 -6.32
N GLU A 129 3.61 -12.75 -6.79
CA GLU A 129 4.01 -13.94 -6.04
C GLU A 129 4.73 -13.59 -4.74
N LEU A 130 5.55 -12.53 -4.73
CA LEU A 130 6.26 -12.07 -3.54
C LEU A 130 5.31 -11.43 -2.51
N LEU A 131 4.20 -10.87 -2.96
CA LEU A 131 3.20 -10.23 -2.11
C LEU A 131 2.04 -11.17 -1.72
N GLU A 132 2.05 -12.42 -2.15
CA GLU A 132 0.99 -13.40 -1.85
C GLU A 132 0.69 -13.57 -0.35
N PRO A 133 1.66 -13.49 0.60
CA PRO A 133 1.37 -13.49 2.03
C PRO A 133 0.43 -12.35 2.47
N PHE A 134 0.52 -11.18 1.85
CA PHE A 134 -0.37 -10.04 2.15
C PHE A 134 -1.76 -10.23 1.54
N ASN A 135 -1.83 -10.78 0.32
CA ASN A 135 -3.09 -11.18 -0.30
C ASN A 135 -3.82 -12.21 0.58
N GLN A 136 -3.12 -13.25 1.03
CA GLN A 136 -3.69 -14.26 1.93
C GLN A 136 -4.17 -13.63 3.26
N THR A 137 -3.43 -12.68 3.82
CA THR A 137 -3.82 -11.93 5.02
C THR A 137 -5.11 -11.14 4.78
N ALA A 138 -5.19 -10.44 3.65
CA ALA A 138 -6.40 -9.70 3.26
C ALA A 138 -7.62 -10.62 3.14
N GLN A 139 -7.47 -11.77 2.48
CA GLN A 139 -8.55 -12.75 2.31
C GLN A 139 -9.05 -13.29 3.65
N VAL A 140 -8.14 -13.64 4.57
CA VAL A 140 -8.51 -14.12 5.92
C VAL A 140 -9.26 -13.05 6.71
N CYS A 141 -8.89 -11.78 6.52
CA CYS A 141 -9.58 -10.61 7.10
C CYS A 141 -10.81 -10.16 6.30
N LYS A 142 -11.22 -10.89 5.26
CA LYS A 142 -12.38 -10.59 4.39
C LYS A 142 -12.28 -9.24 3.67
N MET A 143 -11.06 -8.77 3.45
CA MET A 143 -10.77 -7.56 2.66
C MET A 143 -10.68 -7.89 1.17
N ILE A 144 -10.85 -6.87 0.35
CA ILE A 144 -10.62 -6.96 -1.10
C ILE A 144 -9.19 -6.51 -1.37
N TYR A 145 -8.31 -7.47 -1.73
CA TYR A 145 -6.93 -7.16 -2.08
C TYR A 145 -6.83 -6.72 -3.53
N LEU A 146 -6.35 -5.48 -3.75
CA LEU A 146 -6.12 -4.92 -5.08
C LEU A 146 -4.67 -5.14 -5.52
N PRO A 147 -4.39 -5.13 -6.84
CA PRO A 147 -3.03 -5.15 -7.36
C PRO A 147 -2.16 -4.06 -6.73
N PRO A 148 -0.85 -4.30 -6.54
CA PRO A 148 0.03 -3.31 -5.95
C PRO A 148 0.28 -2.12 -6.90
N TYR A 149 0.51 -0.94 -6.31
CA TYR A 149 1.10 0.21 -6.99
C TYR A 149 2.62 0.15 -6.80
N VAL A 150 3.39 0.04 -7.88
CA VAL A 150 4.82 -0.25 -7.79
C VAL A 150 5.67 0.79 -8.50
N ILE A 151 6.69 1.31 -7.81
CA ILE A 151 7.72 2.17 -8.40
C ILE A 151 9.02 1.36 -8.49
N HIS A 152 9.35 0.96 -9.70
CA HIS A 152 10.50 0.13 -9.99
C HIS A 152 11.78 0.94 -10.24
N GLY A 153 12.93 0.33 -9.97
CA GLY A 153 14.23 0.85 -10.40
C GLY A 153 14.70 2.10 -9.65
N THR A 154 14.24 2.31 -8.42
CA THR A 154 14.47 3.55 -7.67
C THR A 154 15.97 3.91 -7.48
N HIS A 155 16.90 2.96 -7.57
CA HIS A 155 18.33 3.28 -7.49
C HIS A 155 18.89 4.01 -8.73
N LYS A 156 18.15 4.02 -9.84
CA LYS A 156 18.59 4.60 -11.12
C LYS A 156 17.70 5.74 -11.62
N MET A 157 16.67 6.06 -10.85
CA MET A 157 15.74 7.15 -11.20
C MET A 157 16.43 8.52 -11.05
N ALA A 158 16.15 9.42 -11.98
CA ALA A 158 16.49 10.84 -11.85
C ALA A 158 15.43 11.55 -10.96
N GLU A 159 15.76 12.75 -10.47
CA GLU A 159 14.86 13.54 -9.62
C GLU A 159 13.48 13.73 -10.25
N LYS A 160 13.44 14.04 -11.53
CA LYS A 160 12.20 14.19 -12.30
C LYS A 160 11.33 12.93 -12.34
N ASP A 161 11.94 11.75 -12.29
CA ASP A 161 11.19 10.49 -12.31
C ASP A 161 10.48 10.26 -10.99
N TYR A 162 11.11 10.62 -9.86
CA TYR A 162 10.46 10.59 -8.55
C TYR A 162 9.28 11.56 -8.48
N GLU A 163 9.46 12.78 -9.02
CA GLU A 163 8.41 13.78 -9.08
C GLU A 163 7.21 13.31 -9.92
N ASN A 164 7.46 12.76 -11.10
CA ASN A 164 6.41 12.20 -11.95
C ASN A 164 5.66 11.06 -11.26
N ALA A 165 6.38 10.14 -10.61
CA ALA A 165 5.76 9.05 -9.87
C ALA A 165 4.89 9.56 -8.71
N ALA A 166 5.32 10.62 -8.04
CA ALA A 166 4.57 11.24 -6.96
C ALA A 166 3.31 11.96 -7.45
N ILE A 167 3.39 12.66 -8.59
CA ILE A 167 2.23 13.29 -9.24
C ILE A 167 1.21 12.22 -9.66
N ASP A 168 1.66 11.12 -10.24
CA ASP A 168 0.79 10.01 -10.64
C ASP A 168 0.12 9.34 -9.45
N PHE A 169 0.86 9.14 -8.35
CA PHE A 169 0.31 8.59 -7.12
C PHE A 169 -0.71 9.52 -6.46
N ASN A 170 -0.43 10.83 -6.41
CA ASN A 170 -1.40 11.83 -5.95
C ASN A 170 -2.70 11.79 -6.77
N ALA A 171 -2.58 11.72 -8.09
CA ALA A 171 -3.75 11.62 -8.97
C ALA A 171 -4.54 10.33 -8.71
N LEU A 172 -3.87 9.19 -8.46
CA LEU A 172 -4.52 7.95 -8.04
C LEU A 172 -5.26 8.13 -6.71
N LEU A 173 -4.64 8.70 -5.68
CA LEU A 173 -5.29 8.94 -4.39
C LEU A 173 -6.53 9.82 -4.53
N THR A 174 -6.44 10.87 -5.33
CA THR A 174 -7.58 11.73 -5.64
C THR A 174 -8.71 10.96 -6.32
N PHE A 175 -8.38 10.09 -7.27
CA PHE A 175 -9.36 9.23 -7.92
C PHE A 175 -10.03 8.28 -6.93
N LEU A 176 -9.25 7.61 -6.08
CA LEU A 176 -9.75 6.65 -5.09
C LEU A 176 -10.75 7.28 -4.10
N ILE A 177 -10.51 8.53 -3.70
CA ILE A 177 -11.41 9.27 -2.79
C ILE A 177 -12.76 9.56 -3.45
N HIS A 178 -12.75 9.94 -4.72
CA HIS A 178 -13.94 10.53 -5.37
C HIS A 178 -14.77 9.55 -6.20
N ASN A 179 -14.28 8.32 -6.40
CA ASN A 179 -14.92 7.37 -7.30
C ASN A 179 -15.20 6.02 -6.63
N GLU A 180 -16.24 5.35 -7.10
CA GLU A 180 -16.43 3.93 -6.83
C GLU A 180 -15.36 3.14 -7.58
N LEU A 181 -14.85 2.09 -6.93
CA LEU A 181 -13.79 1.27 -7.53
C LEU A 181 -14.41 0.17 -8.40
N PRO A 182 -14.11 0.14 -9.70
CA PRO A 182 -14.54 -0.94 -10.59
C PRO A 182 -13.68 -2.19 -10.34
N VAL A 183 -13.94 -2.87 -9.23
CA VAL A 183 -13.11 -3.96 -8.67
C VAL A 183 -12.70 -4.98 -9.74
N LYS A 184 -13.65 -5.44 -10.56
CA LYS A 184 -13.35 -6.43 -11.60
C LYS A 184 -12.29 -5.93 -12.58
N GLY A 185 -12.43 -4.72 -13.11
CA GLY A 185 -11.45 -4.15 -14.05
C GLY A 185 -10.08 -3.90 -13.42
N ILE A 186 -10.03 -3.62 -12.11
CA ILE A 186 -8.78 -3.48 -11.36
C ILE A 186 -8.11 -4.84 -11.18
N LEU A 187 -8.85 -5.87 -10.78
CA LEU A 187 -8.31 -7.21 -10.52
C LEU A 187 -7.81 -7.93 -11.78
N ASP A 188 -8.25 -7.50 -12.96
CA ASP A 188 -7.76 -8.02 -14.25
C ASP A 188 -6.34 -7.51 -14.59
N GLN A 189 -5.78 -6.57 -13.82
CA GLN A 189 -4.46 -5.99 -14.06
C GLN A 189 -3.39 -6.55 -13.11
N THR A 190 -2.15 -6.54 -13.57
CA THR A 190 -0.99 -6.96 -12.73
C THR A 190 -0.61 -5.87 -11.72
N TYR A 191 -0.71 -4.61 -12.11
CA TYR A 191 -0.37 -3.45 -11.30
C TYR A 191 -1.50 -2.43 -11.31
N LEU A 192 -1.73 -1.80 -10.18
CA LEU A 192 -2.67 -0.68 -10.07
C LEU A 192 -2.22 0.53 -10.93
N ASN A 193 -0.90 0.68 -11.14
CA ASN A 193 -0.32 1.64 -12.08
C ASN A 193 -0.93 1.49 -13.49
N ASP A 194 -0.92 0.26 -14.03
CA ASP A 194 -1.33 -0.03 -15.40
C ASP A 194 -2.84 0.24 -15.56
N TRP A 195 -3.65 -0.18 -14.57
CA TRP A 195 -5.07 0.15 -14.54
C TRP A 195 -5.31 1.66 -14.51
N PHE A 196 -4.65 2.39 -13.62
CA PHE A 196 -4.88 3.83 -13.47
C PHE A 196 -4.47 4.63 -14.71
N GLN A 197 -3.39 4.23 -15.39
CA GLN A 197 -3.01 4.88 -16.65
C GLN A 197 -4.07 4.67 -17.74
N SER A 198 -4.75 3.52 -17.78
CA SER A 198 -5.87 3.29 -18.72
C SER A 198 -7.06 4.22 -18.44
N GLN A 199 -7.32 4.57 -17.18
CA GLN A 199 -8.40 5.51 -16.83
C GLN A 199 -8.12 6.95 -17.25
N LYS A 200 -6.83 7.36 -17.33
CA LYS A 200 -6.46 8.70 -17.80
C LYS A 200 -6.63 8.91 -19.31
N GLN A 201 -6.71 7.80 -20.06
CA GLN A 201 -6.82 7.83 -21.54
C GLN A 201 -8.27 7.69 -22.02
N SER A 202 -9.19 7.38 -21.13
CA SER A 202 -10.64 7.24 -21.38
C SER A 202 -11.38 8.53 -21.13
#